data_2e90965bf210804d166cd16502a852e4
#
_entry.id   2e90965bf210804d166cd16502a852e4
#
_cell.length_a   1.000
_cell.length_b   1.000
_cell.length_c   1.000
_cell.angle_alpha   90.00
_cell.angle_beta   90.00
_cell.angle_gamma   90.00
#
_symmetry.space_group_name_H-M   'P 1'
#
loop_
_entity.id
_entity.type
_entity.pdbx_description
1 polymer ?
#
loop_
_entity_poly.entity_id
_entity_poly.type
_entity_poly.pdbx_seq_one_letter_code
_entity_poly.pdbx_strand_id
1 'polypeptide(L)'
;MHYLRLTVLLFLLLPGLAANAQSKKKGGGGSSSNSGYNTGIGLRGGGWSSGLTIKHFLGSGKGVAIEGLLTTEYKARGGRLTILGEKHLGIADVKGLQFYYGAGFHAGAYQSRYYFDDDRFYYNGRNDDVYLRRGKNGYYAVDSYYNDPNTYIAIGADLIAGLEYKLPDLPFVVGIDYKPFFEVFHGYTGFYNDAAISLRFTF
;
A
#
# COMPACT_ATOMS: atom_id res chain seq x y z
N MET A 1 -15.92 -2.18 14.66
CA MET A 1 -15.26 -3.26 15.43
C MET A 1 -15.16 -4.60 14.67
N HIS A 2 -16.06 -4.96 13.75
CA HIS A 2 -15.98 -6.23 12.98
C HIS A 2 -14.82 -6.27 11.98
N TYR A 3 -14.50 -5.17 11.34
CA TYR A 3 -13.42 -5.09 10.34
C TYR A 3 -12.02 -5.25 10.94
N LEU A 4 -11.81 -4.76 12.16
CA LEU A 4 -10.53 -4.92 12.86
C LEU A 4 -10.25 -6.40 13.19
N ARG A 5 -11.31 -7.17 13.53
CA ARG A 5 -11.19 -8.61 13.82
C ARG A 5 -10.86 -9.42 12.56
N LEU A 6 -11.41 -9.02 11.41
CA LEU A 6 -11.14 -9.69 10.13
C LEU A 6 -9.71 -9.43 9.66
N THR A 7 -9.22 -8.20 9.84
CA THR A 7 -7.85 -7.81 9.47
C THR A 7 -6.81 -8.55 10.32
N VAL A 8 -7.05 -8.67 11.63
CA VAL A 8 -6.17 -9.41 12.54
C VAL A 8 -6.17 -10.91 12.22
N LEU A 9 -7.32 -11.47 11.84
CA LEU A 9 -7.42 -12.88 11.46
C LEU A 9 -6.65 -13.17 10.15
N LEU A 10 -6.70 -12.27 9.18
CA LEU A 10 -5.96 -12.39 7.94
C LEU A 10 -4.44 -12.32 8.18
N PHE A 11 -4.00 -11.46 9.10
CA PHE A 11 -2.58 -11.36 9.48
C PHE A 11 -2.07 -12.58 10.25
N LEU A 12 -2.92 -13.23 11.03
CA LEU A 12 -2.56 -14.46 11.78
C LEU A 12 -2.50 -15.71 10.89
N LEU A 13 -3.18 -15.72 9.75
CA LEU A 13 -3.13 -16.83 8.79
C LEU A 13 -1.87 -16.81 7.90
N LEU A 14 -1.28 -15.64 7.65
CA LEU A 14 -0.08 -15.49 6.82
C LEU A 14 1.17 -16.19 7.37
N PRO A 15 1.49 -16.14 8.69
CA PRO A 15 2.63 -16.88 9.24
C PRO A 15 2.49 -18.40 9.16
N GLY A 16 1.26 -18.90 9.24
CA GLY A 16 0.99 -20.34 9.15
C GLY A 16 1.26 -20.94 7.78
N LEU A 17 1.03 -20.19 6.71
CA LEU A 17 1.36 -20.61 5.35
C LEU A 17 2.86 -20.55 5.08
N ALA A 18 3.56 -19.56 5.62
CA ALA A 18 5.00 -19.45 5.51
C ALA A 18 5.74 -20.55 6.30
N ALA A 19 5.23 -20.94 7.46
CA ALA A 19 5.84 -22.00 8.29
C ALA A 19 5.72 -23.41 7.64
N ASN A 20 4.64 -23.70 6.95
CA ASN A 20 4.49 -24.96 6.24
C ASN A 20 5.34 -25.05 4.96
N ALA A 21 5.65 -23.92 4.33
CA ALA A 21 6.55 -23.86 3.17
C ALA A 21 8.03 -24.15 3.56
N GLN A 22 8.42 -23.89 4.80
CA GLN A 22 9.79 -24.14 5.28
C GLN A 22 10.05 -25.56 5.74
N SER A 23 9.00 -26.35 6.05
CA SER A 23 9.13 -27.68 6.66
C SER A 23 9.53 -28.79 5.68
N LYS A 24 9.62 -28.56 4.37
CA LYS A 24 9.87 -29.60 3.34
C LYS A 24 11.18 -29.51 2.57
N LYS A 25 12.22 -28.81 3.07
CA LYS A 25 13.54 -28.88 2.42
C LYS A 25 14.70 -28.88 3.39
N LYS A 26 15.05 -30.05 3.93
CA LYS A 26 16.44 -30.39 4.23
C LYS A 26 17.10 -30.81 2.91
N GLY A 27 17.77 -29.89 2.29
CA GLY A 27 18.55 -30.10 1.06
C GLY A 27 18.96 -28.73 0.51
N GLY A 28 20.24 -28.38 0.63
CA GLY A 28 20.79 -27.09 0.28
C GLY A 28 20.44 -26.65 -1.15
N GLY A 29 19.78 -25.58 -1.24
CA GLY A 29 19.42 -24.87 -2.44
C GLY A 29 18.57 -23.69 -2.03
N GLY A 30 19.19 -22.51 -1.89
CA GLY A 30 18.45 -21.26 -1.71
C GLY A 30 17.41 -21.21 -2.82
N SER A 31 16.15 -21.04 -2.45
CA SER A 31 15.08 -20.73 -3.40
C SER A 31 15.48 -19.41 -4.06
N SER A 32 16.10 -19.50 -5.22
CA SER A 32 16.41 -18.36 -6.08
C SER A 32 15.06 -17.79 -6.51
N SER A 33 14.67 -16.71 -5.90
CA SER A 33 13.52 -15.93 -6.35
C SER A 33 13.93 -15.22 -7.64
N ASN A 34 13.97 -15.98 -8.74
CA ASN A 34 14.14 -15.40 -10.04
C ASN A 34 12.82 -14.72 -10.42
N SER A 35 12.73 -13.42 -10.20
CA SER A 35 11.55 -12.61 -10.52
C SER A 35 11.19 -12.67 -12.01
N GLY A 36 12.13 -13.11 -12.84
CA GLY A 36 11.97 -13.14 -14.29
C GLY A 36 12.05 -11.75 -14.94
N TYR A 37 12.37 -10.70 -14.17
CA TYR A 37 12.62 -9.34 -14.66
C TYR A 37 13.51 -8.57 -13.67
N ASN A 38 14.12 -7.48 -14.13
CA ASN A 38 14.95 -6.62 -13.29
C ASN A 38 14.22 -5.35 -12.84
N THR A 39 13.50 -4.73 -13.76
CA THR A 39 12.79 -3.48 -13.49
C THR A 39 11.38 -3.55 -14.04
N GLY A 40 10.43 -3.03 -13.30
CA GLY A 40 9.04 -2.87 -13.72
C GLY A 40 8.55 -1.46 -13.45
N ILE A 41 7.87 -0.86 -14.44
CA ILE A 41 7.24 0.46 -14.33
C ILE A 41 5.77 0.30 -14.69
N GLY A 42 4.88 0.91 -13.93
CA GLY A 42 3.46 0.76 -14.18
C GLY A 42 2.56 1.63 -13.34
N LEU A 43 1.32 1.18 -13.26
CA LEU A 43 0.24 1.82 -12.51
C LEU A 43 -0.13 0.98 -11.30
N ARG A 44 -0.48 1.65 -10.22
CA ARG A 44 -1.06 1.06 -9.01
C ARG A 44 -2.37 1.79 -8.71
N GLY A 45 -3.43 1.02 -8.47
CA GLY A 45 -4.75 1.55 -8.11
C GLY A 45 -5.33 0.79 -6.95
N GLY A 46 -5.75 1.49 -5.92
CA GLY A 46 -6.28 0.93 -4.69
C GLY A 46 -7.54 1.62 -4.20
N GLY A 47 -8.00 1.23 -3.05
CA GLY A 47 -9.19 1.83 -2.42
C GLY A 47 -8.94 3.21 -1.81
N TRP A 48 -7.69 3.52 -1.51
CA TRP A 48 -7.28 4.79 -0.90
C TRP A 48 -6.58 5.71 -1.89
N SER A 49 -5.64 5.18 -2.67
CA SER A 49 -4.76 5.95 -3.53
C SER A 49 -4.51 5.26 -4.88
N SER A 50 -4.11 6.05 -5.86
CA SER A 50 -3.66 5.56 -7.16
C SER A 50 -2.47 6.36 -7.66
N GLY A 51 -1.70 5.76 -8.57
CA GLY A 51 -0.54 6.44 -9.14
C GLY A 51 0.42 5.53 -9.89
N LEU A 52 1.67 5.98 -9.95
CA LEU A 52 2.76 5.29 -10.61
C LEU A 52 3.51 4.40 -9.63
N THR A 53 4.01 3.28 -10.14
CA THR A 53 4.91 2.36 -9.42
C THR A 53 6.14 2.08 -10.27
N ILE A 54 7.31 2.08 -9.64
CA ILE A 54 8.55 1.57 -10.21
C ILE A 54 9.18 0.61 -9.21
N LYS A 55 9.48 -0.60 -9.65
CA LYS A 55 10.12 -1.64 -8.83
C LYS A 55 11.40 -2.10 -9.50
N HIS A 56 12.48 -2.17 -8.74
CA HIS A 56 13.79 -2.61 -9.21
C HIS A 56 14.40 -3.65 -8.26
N PHE A 57 14.80 -4.81 -8.81
CA PHE A 57 15.45 -5.87 -8.05
C PHE A 57 16.93 -5.61 -7.88
N LEU A 58 17.41 -5.69 -6.63
CA LEU A 58 18.81 -5.51 -6.28
C LEU A 58 19.58 -6.83 -6.41
N GLY A 59 20.34 -6.95 -7.48
CA GLY A 59 21.21 -8.10 -7.73
C GLY A 59 20.51 -9.38 -8.16
N SER A 60 21.24 -10.25 -8.83
CA SER A 60 20.69 -11.49 -9.37
C SER A 60 20.36 -12.48 -8.25
N GLY A 61 19.12 -12.91 -8.17
CA GLY A 61 18.70 -14.09 -7.42
C GLY A 61 18.47 -13.92 -5.90
N LYS A 62 18.59 -12.71 -5.33
CA LYS A 62 18.38 -12.51 -3.89
C LYS A 62 16.93 -12.19 -3.52
N GLY A 63 16.07 -11.89 -4.49
CA GLY A 63 14.68 -11.53 -4.26
C GLY A 63 14.51 -10.30 -3.36
N VAL A 64 15.44 -9.36 -3.44
CA VAL A 64 15.34 -8.07 -2.76
C VAL A 64 15.06 -7.01 -3.81
N ALA A 65 14.05 -6.19 -3.58
CA ALA A 65 13.68 -5.11 -4.49
C ALA A 65 13.53 -3.79 -3.73
N ILE A 66 13.68 -2.69 -4.45
CA ILE A 66 13.23 -1.37 -4.03
C ILE A 66 12.04 -0.99 -4.90
N GLU A 67 10.96 -0.55 -4.28
CA GLU A 67 9.79 -0.01 -4.96
C GLU A 67 9.59 1.46 -4.60
N GLY A 68 9.42 2.28 -5.63
CA GLY A 68 9.00 3.67 -5.52
C GLY A 68 7.54 3.80 -5.96
N LEU A 69 6.72 4.48 -5.16
CA LEU A 69 5.33 4.78 -5.47
C LEU A 69 5.15 6.30 -5.49
N LEU A 70 4.61 6.82 -6.58
CA LEU A 70 4.14 8.21 -6.65
C LEU A 70 2.62 8.18 -6.79
N THR A 71 1.92 8.48 -5.71
CA THR A 71 0.47 8.32 -5.64
C THR A 71 -0.24 9.61 -5.26
N THR A 72 -1.50 9.72 -5.68
CA THR A 72 -2.46 10.71 -5.20
C THR A 72 -3.60 10.00 -4.48
N GLU A 73 -4.19 10.65 -3.53
CA GLU A 73 -5.35 10.13 -2.79
C GLU A 73 -6.64 10.63 -3.43
N TYR A 74 -7.70 9.81 -3.41
CA TYR A 74 -8.97 10.17 -4.03
C TYR A 74 -9.69 11.33 -3.32
N LYS A 75 -9.35 11.56 -2.06
CA LYS A 75 -10.01 12.50 -1.16
C LYS A 75 -9.08 13.62 -0.68
N ALA A 76 -7.99 13.87 -1.40
CA ALA A 76 -7.04 14.92 -1.06
C ALA A 76 -6.48 15.57 -2.34
N ARG A 77 -6.14 16.85 -2.24
CA ARG A 77 -5.39 17.54 -3.30
C ARG A 77 -3.91 17.47 -2.96
N GLY A 78 -3.17 16.63 -3.63
CA GLY A 78 -1.74 16.48 -3.37
C GLY A 78 -1.22 15.14 -3.82
N GLY A 79 0.00 14.85 -3.43
CA GLY A 79 0.67 13.61 -3.79
C GLY A 79 1.60 13.12 -2.71
N ARG A 80 1.92 11.85 -2.79
CA ARG A 80 2.79 11.13 -1.86
C ARG A 80 3.83 10.32 -2.63
N LEU A 81 5.08 10.45 -2.22
CA LEU A 81 6.17 9.58 -2.61
C LEU A 81 6.41 8.56 -1.49
N THR A 82 6.37 7.27 -1.83
CA THR A 82 6.70 6.17 -0.91
C THR A 82 7.89 5.42 -1.47
N ILE A 83 8.84 5.04 -0.61
CA ILE A 83 9.98 4.17 -0.94
C ILE A 83 9.92 2.96 -0.03
N LEU A 84 9.89 1.77 -0.62
CA LEU A 84 9.78 0.48 0.05
C LEU A 84 10.99 -0.38 -0.28
N GLY A 85 11.52 -1.06 0.74
CA GLY A 85 12.42 -2.19 0.58
C GLY A 85 11.63 -3.48 0.74
N GLU A 86 11.74 -4.38 -0.23
CA GLU A 86 10.92 -5.58 -0.29
C GLU A 86 11.74 -6.86 -0.38
N LYS A 87 11.21 -7.93 0.19
CA LYS A 87 11.71 -9.29 0.05
C LYS A 87 10.68 -10.13 -0.71
N HIS A 88 11.12 -10.74 -1.81
CA HIS A 88 10.33 -11.60 -2.66
C HIS A 88 10.69 -13.07 -2.44
N LEU A 89 9.67 -13.90 -2.37
CA LEU A 89 9.76 -15.34 -2.18
C LEU A 89 8.97 -16.02 -3.31
N GLY A 90 9.63 -16.85 -4.10
CA GLY A 90 8.97 -17.64 -5.15
C GLY A 90 8.03 -18.67 -4.52
N ILE A 91 6.85 -18.82 -5.08
CA ILE A 91 5.90 -19.89 -4.71
C ILE A 91 6.21 -21.10 -5.58
N ALA A 92 6.67 -22.19 -4.95
CA ALA A 92 7.34 -23.30 -5.63
C ALA A 92 6.50 -24.01 -6.72
N ASP A 93 5.18 -23.99 -6.57
CA ASP A 93 4.28 -24.75 -7.44
C ASP A 93 3.78 -23.96 -8.66
N VAL A 94 4.02 -22.63 -8.68
CA VAL A 94 3.54 -21.74 -9.75
C VAL A 94 4.69 -20.87 -10.25
N LYS A 95 5.19 -21.19 -11.44
CA LYS A 95 6.24 -20.40 -12.07
C LYS A 95 5.77 -18.95 -12.32
N GLY A 96 6.55 -17.98 -11.87
CA GLY A 96 6.23 -16.57 -12.03
C GLY A 96 5.39 -15.94 -10.90
N LEU A 97 4.84 -16.76 -9.99
CA LEU A 97 4.13 -16.27 -8.83
C LEU A 97 5.09 -16.07 -7.65
N GLN A 98 5.03 -14.90 -7.05
CA GLN A 98 5.85 -14.54 -5.90
C GLN A 98 4.99 -13.90 -4.80
N PHE A 99 5.27 -14.25 -3.57
CA PHE A 99 4.86 -13.50 -2.40
C PHE A 99 5.94 -12.49 -2.05
N TYR A 100 5.56 -11.29 -1.68
CA TYR A 100 6.49 -10.29 -1.19
C TYR A 100 5.99 -9.60 0.06
N TYR A 101 6.93 -9.11 0.85
CA TYR A 101 6.68 -8.28 2.01
C TYR A 101 7.82 -7.28 2.17
N GLY A 102 7.52 -6.18 2.84
CA GLY A 102 8.51 -5.12 3.00
C GLY A 102 8.10 -4.03 3.95
N ALA A 103 8.97 -3.06 4.06
CA ALA A 103 8.75 -1.85 4.82
C ALA A 103 9.40 -0.66 4.14
N GLY A 104 8.93 0.53 4.50
CA GLY A 104 9.49 1.77 3.96
C GLY A 104 8.95 3.01 4.62
N PHE A 105 9.12 4.12 3.93
CA PHE A 105 8.73 5.43 4.39
C PHE A 105 8.05 6.20 3.26
N HIS A 106 7.19 7.14 3.65
CA HIS A 106 6.61 8.06 2.71
C HIS A 106 6.69 9.50 3.18
N ALA A 107 6.66 10.39 2.21
CA ALA A 107 6.44 11.80 2.40
C ALA A 107 5.44 12.31 1.36
N GLY A 108 4.53 13.16 1.78
CA GLY A 108 3.51 13.74 0.93
C GLY A 108 3.26 15.20 1.26
N ALA A 109 2.62 15.88 0.31
CA ALA A 109 2.17 17.25 0.49
C ALA A 109 0.71 17.35 0.03
N TYR A 110 -0.15 17.86 0.89
CA TYR A 110 -1.58 17.88 0.66
C TYR A 110 -2.19 19.22 1.04
N GLN A 111 -3.14 19.63 0.22
CA GLN A 111 -4.12 20.66 0.52
C GLN A 111 -5.45 19.99 0.80
N SER A 112 -6.21 20.50 1.76
CA SER A 112 -7.58 20.02 2.02
C SER A 112 -7.67 18.51 2.21
N ARG A 113 -6.77 17.91 2.98
CA ARG A 113 -6.79 16.50 3.33
C ARG A 113 -7.49 16.29 4.66
N TYR A 114 -8.30 15.26 4.73
CA TYR A 114 -9.11 14.92 5.89
C TYR A 114 -8.46 13.91 6.81
N TYR A 115 -8.58 14.15 8.10
CA TYR A 115 -8.32 13.17 9.14
C TYR A 115 -9.60 12.57 9.65
N PHE A 116 -9.54 11.27 9.86
CA PHE A 116 -10.50 10.59 10.70
C PHE A 116 -10.01 10.69 12.14
N ASP A 117 -10.56 11.60 12.90
CA ASP A 117 -10.69 11.45 14.33
C ASP A 117 -11.94 10.60 14.57
N ASP A 118 -11.98 9.74 15.59
CA ASP A 118 -13.06 8.80 15.88
C ASP A 118 -14.48 9.42 15.91
N ASP A 119 -14.55 10.73 16.01
CA ASP A 119 -15.78 11.51 16.10
C ASP A 119 -16.13 12.31 14.83
N ARG A 120 -15.39 12.17 13.73
CA ARG A 120 -15.60 12.99 12.53
C ARG A 120 -15.90 12.13 11.31
N PHE A 121 -17.10 12.33 10.80
CA PHE A 121 -17.49 11.87 9.48
C PHE A 121 -17.50 13.04 8.53
N TYR A 122 -17.03 12.85 7.32
CA TYR A 122 -17.28 13.80 6.28
C TYR A 122 -18.17 13.19 5.21
N TYR A 123 -18.96 14.06 4.63
CA TYR A 123 -19.81 13.72 3.50
C TYR A 123 -19.04 13.94 2.19
N ASN A 124 -19.03 12.91 1.34
CA ASN A 124 -18.48 13.01 0.01
C ASN A 124 -19.54 13.52 -0.97
N GLY A 125 -19.85 14.79 -0.88
CA GLY A 125 -20.66 15.48 -1.89
C GLY A 125 -19.74 16.00 -3.00
N ARG A 126 -20.12 15.78 -4.24
CA ARG A 126 -19.29 16.12 -5.41
C ARG A 126 -19.10 17.62 -5.62
N ASN A 127 -19.89 18.47 -4.98
CA ASN A 127 -19.89 19.92 -5.16
C ASN A 127 -20.06 20.75 -3.90
N ASP A 128 -20.39 20.16 -2.76
CA ASP A 128 -20.61 20.90 -1.53
C ASP A 128 -19.80 20.26 -0.41
N ASP A 129 -18.79 20.96 -0.02
CA ASP A 129 -17.78 20.57 0.93
C ASP A 129 -18.30 20.74 2.37
N VAL A 130 -19.33 19.99 2.72
CA VAL A 130 -19.93 20.01 4.05
C VAL A 130 -19.36 18.89 4.89
N TYR A 131 -18.76 19.26 6.01
CA TYR A 131 -18.33 18.32 7.04
C TYR A 131 -19.46 18.06 8.00
N LEU A 132 -19.65 16.80 8.32
CA LEU A 132 -20.53 16.41 9.40
C LEU A 132 -19.69 16.03 10.60
N ARG A 133 -19.80 16.77 11.68
CA ARG A 133 -19.24 16.44 12.98
C ARG A 133 -20.30 15.79 13.84
N ARG A 134 -19.96 14.65 14.45
CA ARG A 134 -20.85 13.99 15.40
C ARG A 134 -20.83 14.73 16.74
N GLY A 135 -21.97 15.25 17.17
CA GLY A 135 -22.19 15.80 18.50
C GLY A 135 -23.04 14.88 19.36
N LYS A 136 -23.24 15.25 20.62
CA LYS A 136 -24.10 14.48 21.55
C LYS A 136 -25.51 14.25 21.06
N ASN A 137 -26.03 15.12 20.19
CA ASN A 137 -27.41 15.11 19.70
C ASN A 137 -27.52 14.80 18.18
N GLY A 138 -26.49 14.21 17.57
CA GLY A 138 -26.49 13.90 16.15
C GLY A 138 -25.34 14.55 15.38
N TYR A 139 -25.48 14.58 14.04
CA TYR A 139 -24.50 15.19 13.16
C TYR A 139 -24.85 16.66 12.92
N TYR A 140 -23.85 17.51 12.90
CA TYR A 140 -24.01 18.91 12.48
C TYR A 140 -22.98 19.26 11.40
N ALA A 141 -23.39 20.09 10.46
CA ALA A 141 -22.54 20.58 9.40
C ALA A 141 -21.50 21.56 9.96
N VAL A 142 -20.24 21.35 9.64
CA VAL A 142 -19.15 22.27 9.96
C VAL A 142 -18.65 22.84 8.64
N ASP A 143 -18.61 24.14 8.54
CA ASP A 143 -18.22 24.87 7.34
C ASP A 143 -16.78 24.53 6.90
N SER A 144 -16.63 24.45 5.63
CA SER A 144 -15.55 23.98 4.78
C SER A 144 -14.10 24.10 5.24
N TYR A 145 -13.44 22.97 5.37
CA TYR A 145 -11.98 22.83 5.29
C TYR A 145 -11.48 22.81 3.82
N TYR A 146 -12.37 22.83 2.84
CA TYR A 146 -12.04 22.65 1.42
C TYR A 146 -11.34 23.83 0.78
N ASN A 147 -11.35 24.99 1.41
CA ASN A 147 -10.71 26.19 0.93
C ASN A 147 -9.50 26.61 1.77
N ASP A 148 -8.91 25.70 2.54
CA ASP A 148 -7.62 26.00 3.17
C ASP A 148 -6.54 26.04 2.06
N PRO A 149 -5.99 27.22 1.72
CA PRO A 149 -4.95 27.34 0.70
C PRO A 149 -3.61 26.77 1.17
N ASN A 150 -3.50 26.38 2.44
CA ASN A 150 -2.25 25.93 3.00
C ASN A 150 -1.94 24.51 2.58
N THR A 151 -0.66 24.26 2.32
CA THR A 151 -0.13 22.92 2.03
C THR A 151 0.51 22.37 3.29
N TYR A 152 0.11 21.16 3.66
CA TYR A 152 0.62 20.45 4.82
C TYR A 152 1.44 19.25 4.41
N ILE A 153 2.50 18.98 5.14
CA ILE A 153 3.37 17.84 4.92
C ILE A 153 2.87 16.65 5.72
N ALA A 154 2.83 15.51 5.06
CA ALA A 154 2.58 14.21 5.66
C ALA A 154 3.87 13.39 5.60
N ILE A 155 4.25 12.75 6.69
CA ILE A 155 5.38 11.81 6.73
C ILE A 155 4.96 10.56 7.50
N GLY A 156 5.47 9.41 7.07
CA GLY A 156 5.09 8.18 7.74
C GLY A 156 5.95 6.98 7.38
N ALA A 157 5.59 5.86 8.01
CA ALA A 157 6.21 4.56 7.81
C ALA A 157 5.17 3.58 7.27
N ASP A 158 5.60 2.74 6.33
CA ASP A 158 4.77 1.80 5.61
C ASP A 158 5.24 0.37 5.83
N LEU A 159 4.28 -0.55 5.92
CA LEU A 159 4.51 -1.97 5.72
C LEU A 159 3.77 -2.37 4.44
N ILE A 160 4.26 -3.40 3.76
CA ILE A 160 3.60 -3.94 2.59
C ILE A 160 3.69 -5.46 2.60
N ALA A 161 2.62 -6.10 2.15
CA ALA A 161 2.61 -7.53 1.83
C ALA A 161 1.73 -7.76 0.61
N GLY A 162 2.18 -8.63 -0.30
CA GLY A 162 1.44 -8.84 -1.54
C GLY A 162 1.86 -10.08 -2.31
N LEU A 163 1.15 -10.28 -3.40
CA LEU A 163 1.44 -11.27 -4.41
C LEU A 163 1.68 -10.58 -5.74
N GLU A 164 2.65 -11.06 -6.51
CA GLU A 164 2.81 -10.64 -7.89
C GLU A 164 2.98 -11.85 -8.81
N TYR A 165 2.45 -11.72 -10.00
CA TYR A 165 2.51 -12.74 -11.02
C TYR A 165 3.10 -12.18 -12.31
N LYS A 166 4.27 -12.71 -12.71
CA LYS A 166 4.89 -12.42 -14.01
C LYS A 166 4.18 -13.25 -15.07
N LEU A 167 3.51 -12.54 -15.98
CA LEU A 167 2.81 -13.20 -17.08
C LEU A 167 3.82 -13.92 -17.99
N PRO A 168 3.58 -15.21 -18.31
CA PRO A 168 4.40 -15.94 -19.28
C PRO A 168 4.36 -15.23 -20.63
N ASP A 169 5.49 -15.16 -21.30
CA ASP A 169 5.65 -14.65 -22.67
C ASP A 169 5.21 -13.18 -22.89
N LEU A 170 4.79 -12.49 -21.85
CA LEU A 170 4.40 -11.07 -21.90
C LEU A 170 5.31 -10.25 -21.00
N PRO A 171 5.67 -9.02 -21.39
CA PRO A 171 6.51 -8.16 -20.56
C PRO A 171 5.70 -7.44 -19.46
N PHE A 172 4.80 -8.18 -18.78
CA PHE A 172 3.93 -7.62 -17.76
C PHE A 172 3.95 -8.44 -16.47
N VAL A 173 3.80 -7.72 -15.36
CA VAL A 173 3.55 -8.27 -14.02
C VAL A 173 2.27 -7.67 -13.48
N VAL A 174 1.40 -8.52 -12.96
CA VAL A 174 0.21 -8.11 -12.19
C VAL A 174 0.50 -8.36 -10.73
N GLY A 175 0.18 -7.40 -9.88
CA GLY A 175 0.34 -7.51 -8.43
C GLY A 175 -0.93 -7.13 -7.68
N ILE A 176 -1.08 -7.69 -6.50
CA ILE A 176 -2.05 -7.28 -5.49
C ILE A 176 -1.32 -7.12 -4.17
N ASP A 177 -1.57 -6.02 -3.48
CA ASP A 177 -0.91 -5.74 -2.21
C ASP A 177 -1.85 -5.14 -1.16
N TYR A 178 -1.45 -5.31 0.09
CA TYR A 178 -2.00 -4.64 1.26
C TYR A 178 -0.89 -3.87 1.95
N LYS A 179 -1.09 -2.57 2.12
CA LYS A 179 -0.10 -1.62 2.62
C LYS A 179 -0.67 -0.84 3.81
N PRO A 180 -0.55 -1.35 5.05
CA PRO A 180 -0.80 -0.57 6.25
C PRO A 180 0.32 0.46 6.45
N PHE A 181 -0.05 1.65 6.94
CA PHE A 181 0.91 2.71 7.22
C PHE A 181 0.51 3.54 8.43
N PHE A 182 1.53 4.03 9.11
CA PHE A 182 1.42 5.04 10.15
C PHE A 182 1.85 6.38 9.58
N GLU A 183 1.12 7.42 9.87
CA GLU A 183 1.39 8.74 9.32
C GLU A 183 1.20 9.84 10.36
N VAL A 184 2.07 10.84 10.26
CA VAL A 184 1.96 12.11 10.98
C VAL A 184 1.66 13.20 9.95
N PHE A 185 0.60 13.95 10.18
CA PHE A 185 0.17 15.05 9.32
C PHE A 185 -0.46 16.15 10.14
N HIS A 186 -0.02 17.37 9.94
CA HIS A 186 -0.57 18.56 10.61
C HIS A 186 -0.75 18.38 12.12
N GLY A 187 0.19 17.71 12.80
CA GLY A 187 0.13 17.46 14.24
C GLY A 187 -0.75 16.27 14.67
N TYR A 188 -1.45 15.63 13.75
CA TYR A 188 -2.22 14.42 14.01
C TYR A 188 -1.45 13.19 13.59
N THR A 189 -1.66 12.10 14.31
CA THR A 189 -1.09 10.79 14.00
C THR A 189 -2.20 9.81 13.75
N GLY A 190 -2.00 8.91 12.79
CA GLY A 190 -3.01 7.91 12.47
C GLY A 190 -2.44 6.64 11.88
N PHE A 191 -3.22 5.57 12.00
CA PHE A 191 -3.00 4.29 11.34
C PHE A 191 -4.00 4.14 10.21
N TYR A 192 -3.49 3.87 9.02
CA TYR A 192 -4.28 3.74 7.81
C TYR A 192 -3.89 2.46 7.08
N ASN A 193 -4.68 2.09 6.08
CA ASN A 193 -4.38 0.96 5.22
C ASN A 193 -4.84 1.24 3.79
N ASP A 194 -4.13 0.68 2.84
CA ASP A 194 -4.44 0.72 1.43
C ASP A 194 -4.29 -0.68 0.85
N ALA A 195 -5.26 -1.12 0.08
CA ALA A 195 -5.20 -2.34 -0.70
C ALA A 195 -5.28 -1.98 -2.17
N ALA A 196 -4.39 -2.53 -2.98
CA ALA A 196 -4.27 -2.11 -4.36
C ALA A 196 -3.92 -3.24 -5.32
N ILE A 197 -4.21 -3.00 -6.59
CA ILE A 197 -3.77 -3.81 -7.72
C ILE A 197 -2.75 -2.99 -8.50
N SER A 198 -1.73 -3.64 -9.02
CA SER A 198 -0.72 -3.02 -9.87
C SER A 198 -0.55 -3.79 -11.17
N LEU A 199 -0.25 -3.06 -12.23
CA LEU A 199 0.18 -3.59 -13.53
C LEU A 199 1.46 -2.88 -13.92
N ARG A 200 2.55 -3.64 -14.11
CA ARG A 200 3.87 -3.12 -14.46
C ARG A 200 4.35 -3.73 -15.77
N PHE A 201 4.88 -2.89 -16.64
CA PHE A 201 5.70 -3.31 -17.78
C PHE A 201 7.12 -3.59 -17.29
N THR A 202 7.72 -4.69 -17.75
CA THR A 202 8.99 -5.20 -17.22
C THR A 202 10.06 -5.32 -18.30
N PHE A 203 11.30 -5.04 -17.90
CA PHE A 203 12.51 -5.10 -18.73
C PHE A 203 13.75 -5.42 -17.89
#